data_e9868ed2190766c86725c13868f7201f
#
_entry.id   e9868ed2190766c86725c13868f7201f
#
_cell.length_a   1.000
_cell.length_b   1.000
_cell.length_c   1.000
_cell.angle_alpha   90.00
_cell.angle_beta   90.00
_cell.angle_gamma   90.00
#
_symmetry.space_group_name_H-M   'P 1'
#
loop_
_entity.id
_entity.type
_entity.pdbx_description
1 polymer ?
#
loop_
_entity_poly.entity_id
_entity_poly.type
_entity_poly.pdbx_seq_one_letter_code
_entity_poly.pdbx_strand_id
1 'polypeptide(L)'
;MKVGIVGATGQVGTVMLRILAERDFPVDELRLFASARSAGSTIDFKGSAVTVEDASTADYTGLDIVLFSAGGATSKALAEKVAAQGAVVIDNSSAWRKDPEVPLVVSEVNPHAARIRPKGIIANPNCTTMAAMPVLRPLHAEAGLEALTVATYQAVSGSGVAGVAELHGQASKVVADAEKLVHDGAAVDFPEPGVYKRPIAFNVLPLAGSIVDDGSFETDEEQKLRNESRKILEIPELKVSGTCVRVPVFSGHSLQINARFARPIGVERAYELLKDAEGVELSEIPTPLQAAGKDASYVGRIRVDETVDNGLALFVSNDNLRKGAALNAVQIAELVAAELKG
;
A
#
# COMPACT_ATOMS: atom_id res chain seq x y z
N MET A 1 -20.82 -11.26 9.53
CA MET A 1 -20.58 -10.93 8.11
C MET A 1 -20.05 -12.15 7.38
N LYS A 2 -20.53 -12.40 6.16
CA LYS A 2 -19.97 -13.45 5.28
C LYS A 2 -18.91 -12.82 4.40
N VAL A 3 -17.67 -13.25 4.58
CA VAL A 3 -16.47 -12.62 4.01
C VAL A 3 -15.80 -13.55 3.01
N GLY A 4 -15.43 -13.02 1.86
CA GLY A 4 -14.59 -13.70 0.86
C GLY A 4 -13.21 -13.05 0.75
N ILE A 5 -12.17 -13.84 0.45
CA ILE A 5 -10.85 -13.32 0.08
C ILE A 5 -10.40 -13.95 -1.23
N VAL A 6 -10.29 -13.15 -2.28
CA VAL A 6 -9.74 -13.56 -3.58
C VAL A 6 -8.24 -13.26 -3.60
N GLY A 7 -7.42 -14.31 -3.82
CA GLY A 7 -5.97 -14.26 -3.68
C GLY A 7 -5.49 -14.61 -2.26
N ALA A 8 -6.26 -15.41 -1.54
CA ALA A 8 -6.01 -15.78 -0.14
C ALA A 8 -4.64 -16.45 0.11
N THR A 9 -4.09 -17.15 -0.88
CA THR A 9 -2.78 -17.83 -0.81
C THR A 9 -1.60 -16.90 -1.10
N GLY A 10 -1.87 -15.65 -1.51
CA GLY A 10 -0.85 -14.64 -1.78
C GLY A 10 -0.33 -13.96 -0.52
N GLN A 11 0.81 -13.26 -0.65
CA GLN A 11 1.47 -12.57 0.46
C GLN A 11 0.52 -11.60 1.20
N VAL A 12 -0.21 -10.75 0.48
CA VAL A 12 -1.16 -9.80 1.10
C VAL A 12 -2.43 -10.51 1.58
N GLY A 13 -2.92 -11.53 0.85
CA GLY A 13 -4.09 -12.31 1.28
C GLY A 13 -3.89 -12.99 2.63
N THR A 14 -2.71 -13.55 2.89
CA THR A 14 -2.38 -14.12 4.20
C THR A 14 -2.29 -13.07 5.31
N VAL A 15 -1.83 -11.85 5.00
CA VAL A 15 -1.83 -10.73 5.94
C VAL A 15 -3.27 -10.24 6.21
N MET A 16 -4.15 -10.20 5.20
CA MET A 16 -5.58 -9.90 5.39
C MET A 16 -6.24 -10.86 6.39
N LEU A 17 -6.01 -12.16 6.22
CA LEU A 17 -6.53 -13.18 7.15
C LEU A 17 -6.05 -12.94 8.58
N ARG A 18 -4.77 -12.67 8.77
CA ARG A 18 -4.20 -12.36 10.07
C ARG A 18 -4.86 -11.12 10.69
N ILE A 19 -5.00 -10.04 9.93
CA ILE A 19 -5.57 -8.77 10.41
C ILE A 19 -7.05 -8.93 10.75
N LEU A 20 -7.84 -9.67 9.96
CA LEU A 20 -9.23 -9.99 10.31
C LEU A 20 -9.31 -10.69 11.66
N ALA A 21 -8.37 -11.59 11.96
CA ALA A 21 -8.32 -12.28 13.24
C ALA A 21 -7.85 -11.36 14.38
N GLU A 22 -6.78 -10.58 14.19
CA GLU A 22 -6.21 -9.65 15.18
C GLU A 22 -7.19 -8.54 15.58
N ARG A 23 -8.04 -8.09 14.66
CA ARG A 23 -9.02 -7.03 14.87
C ARG A 23 -10.40 -7.53 15.29
N ASP A 24 -10.54 -8.84 15.53
CA ASP A 24 -11.82 -9.47 15.83
C ASP A 24 -12.95 -9.07 14.87
N PHE A 25 -12.62 -8.94 13.58
CA PHE A 25 -13.61 -8.64 12.55
C PHE A 25 -14.76 -9.66 12.63
N PRO A 26 -16.04 -9.24 12.55
CA PRO A 26 -17.19 -10.12 12.75
C PRO A 26 -17.41 -11.06 11.55
N VAL A 27 -16.64 -12.13 11.47
CA VAL A 27 -16.73 -13.16 10.43
C VAL A 27 -17.63 -14.28 10.92
N ASP A 28 -18.82 -14.42 10.33
CA ASP A 28 -19.74 -15.54 10.55
C ASP A 28 -19.44 -16.69 9.58
N GLU A 29 -19.04 -16.35 8.35
CA GLU A 29 -18.64 -17.30 7.32
C GLU A 29 -17.43 -16.73 6.57
N LEU A 30 -16.38 -17.54 6.39
CA LEU A 30 -15.20 -17.21 5.60
C LEU A 30 -15.06 -18.14 4.43
N ARG A 31 -14.93 -17.57 3.23
CA ARG A 31 -14.62 -18.31 2.00
C ARG A 31 -13.33 -17.77 1.37
N LEU A 32 -12.46 -18.67 0.96
CA LEU A 32 -11.15 -18.36 0.42
C LEU A 32 -11.06 -18.78 -1.04
N PHE A 33 -10.56 -17.86 -1.88
CA PHE A 33 -10.49 -18.08 -3.30
C PHE A 33 -9.05 -17.81 -3.80
N ALA A 34 -8.58 -18.67 -4.71
CA ALA A 34 -7.31 -18.49 -5.38
C ALA A 34 -7.37 -19.08 -6.82
N SER A 35 -6.24 -19.14 -7.50
CA SER A 35 -6.18 -19.80 -8.83
C SER A 35 -6.48 -21.30 -8.71
N ALA A 36 -6.91 -21.92 -9.80
CA ALA A 36 -7.13 -23.37 -9.91
C ALA A 36 -5.96 -24.22 -9.37
N ARG A 37 -4.71 -23.71 -9.49
CA ARG A 37 -3.52 -24.39 -8.96
C ARG A 37 -3.53 -24.52 -7.43
N SER A 38 -4.14 -23.58 -6.72
CA SER A 38 -4.23 -23.55 -5.25
C SER A 38 -5.56 -24.08 -4.73
N ALA A 39 -6.55 -24.28 -5.59
CA ALA A 39 -7.85 -24.82 -5.21
C ALA A 39 -7.71 -26.22 -4.59
N GLY A 40 -8.52 -26.48 -3.56
CA GLY A 40 -8.47 -27.71 -2.76
C GLY A 40 -7.43 -27.69 -1.63
N SER A 41 -6.49 -26.74 -1.59
CA SER A 41 -5.65 -26.55 -0.41
C SER A 41 -6.44 -25.94 0.75
N THR A 42 -5.89 -26.02 1.95
CA THR A 42 -6.52 -25.46 3.16
C THR A 42 -5.64 -24.40 3.80
N ILE A 43 -6.28 -23.39 4.39
CA ILE A 43 -5.61 -22.35 5.20
C ILE A 43 -6.29 -22.35 6.56
N ASP A 44 -5.50 -22.30 7.64
CA ASP A 44 -6.05 -22.14 8.98
C ASP A 44 -6.53 -20.71 9.22
N PHE A 45 -7.73 -20.59 9.77
CA PHE A 45 -8.28 -19.33 10.27
C PHE A 45 -8.91 -19.53 11.64
N LYS A 46 -8.33 -18.91 12.68
CA LYS A 46 -8.78 -19.04 14.08
C LYS A 46 -8.95 -20.51 14.54
N GLY A 47 -8.04 -21.40 14.10
CA GLY A 47 -8.05 -22.83 14.46
C GLY A 47 -8.99 -23.70 13.62
N SER A 48 -9.59 -23.15 12.58
CA SER A 48 -10.43 -23.89 11.63
C SER A 48 -9.79 -23.94 10.26
N ALA A 49 -9.72 -25.12 9.65
CA ALA A 49 -9.22 -25.30 8.29
C ALA A 49 -10.28 -24.87 7.28
N VAL A 50 -9.98 -23.83 6.47
CA VAL A 50 -10.85 -23.32 5.41
C VAL A 50 -10.30 -23.77 4.07
N THR A 51 -11.12 -24.43 3.27
CA THR A 51 -10.73 -24.89 1.94
C THR A 51 -10.69 -23.72 0.94
N VAL A 52 -9.66 -23.66 0.11
CA VAL A 52 -9.50 -22.68 -0.95
C VAL A 52 -10.27 -23.14 -2.19
N GLU A 53 -11.12 -22.27 -2.73
CA GLU A 53 -11.91 -22.50 -3.93
C GLU A 53 -11.22 -21.90 -5.18
N ASP A 54 -11.57 -22.39 -6.38
CA ASP A 54 -11.13 -21.77 -7.62
C ASP A 54 -11.91 -20.47 -7.87
N ALA A 55 -11.21 -19.33 -7.82
CA ALA A 55 -11.79 -18.01 -8.01
C ALA A 55 -12.51 -17.83 -9.36
N SER A 56 -12.09 -18.55 -10.40
CA SER A 56 -12.64 -18.38 -11.75
C SER A 56 -14.01 -19.03 -11.96
N THR A 57 -14.32 -20.06 -11.16
CA THR A 57 -15.53 -20.88 -11.29
C THR A 57 -16.47 -20.78 -10.08
N ALA A 58 -16.00 -20.16 -8.99
CA ALA A 58 -16.79 -20.04 -7.77
C ALA A 58 -18.07 -19.19 -7.95
N ASP A 59 -19.08 -19.57 -7.18
CA ASP A 59 -20.27 -18.76 -6.95
C ASP A 59 -20.06 -17.89 -5.69
N TYR A 60 -20.18 -16.58 -5.81
CA TYR A 60 -19.98 -15.60 -4.72
C TYR A 60 -21.30 -15.16 -4.08
N THR A 61 -22.43 -15.73 -4.50
CA THR A 61 -23.76 -15.40 -3.98
C THR A 61 -23.80 -15.54 -2.45
N GLY A 62 -24.39 -14.56 -1.79
CA GLY A 62 -24.59 -14.56 -0.35
C GLY A 62 -23.39 -14.06 0.47
N LEU A 63 -22.27 -13.67 -0.15
CA LEU A 63 -21.20 -12.95 0.53
C LEU A 63 -21.58 -11.47 0.72
N ASP A 64 -21.22 -10.90 1.87
CA ASP A 64 -21.43 -9.49 2.19
C ASP A 64 -20.28 -8.63 1.68
N ILE A 65 -19.04 -9.08 1.91
CA ILE A 65 -17.80 -8.37 1.60
C ILE A 65 -16.80 -9.33 0.97
N VAL A 66 -16.14 -8.91 -0.12
CA VAL A 66 -15.07 -9.69 -0.74
C VAL A 66 -13.81 -8.82 -0.90
N LEU A 67 -12.73 -9.24 -0.24
CA LEU A 67 -11.41 -8.62 -0.34
C LEU A 67 -10.64 -9.21 -1.52
N PHE A 68 -10.16 -8.36 -2.43
CA PHE A 68 -9.40 -8.78 -3.60
C PHE A 68 -7.92 -8.46 -3.46
N SER A 69 -7.08 -9.49 -3.58
CA SER A 69 -5.61 -9.38 -3.59
C SER A 69 -4.97 -10.34 -4.62
N ALA A 70 -5.56 -10.43 -5.80
CA ALA A 70 -5.15 -11.39 -6.84
C ALA A 70 -4.58 -10.70 -8.11
N GLY A 71 -4.23 -9.43 -8.00
CA GLY A 71 -3.69 -8.62 -9.11
C GLY A 71 -4.75 -8.07 -10.06
N GLY A 72 -4.32 -7.08 -10.89
CA GLY A 72 -5.25 -6.28 -11.70
C GLY A 72 -6.02 -7.08 -12.76
N ALA A 73 -5.39 -8.06 -13.39
CA ALA A 73 -6.06 -8.89 -14.40
C ALA A 73 -7.22 -9.70 -13.81
N THR A 74 -7.01 -10.34 -12.66
CA THR A 74 -8.06 -11.09 -11.94
C THR A 74 -9.16 -10.16 -11.47
N SER A 75 -8.79 -9.00 -10.93
CA SER A 75 -9.78 -8.01 -10.49
C SER A 75 -10.64 -7.50 -11.64
N LYS A 76 -10.06 -7.16 -12.79
CA LYS A 76 -10.82 -6.79 -13.99
C LYS A 76 -11.76 -7.87 -14.48
N ALA A 77 -11.37 -9.13 -14.36
CA ALA A 77 -12.19 -10.28 -14.79
C ALA A 77 -13.36 -10.59 -13.84
N LEU A 78 -13.19 -10.35 -12.53
CA LEU A 78 -14.10 -10.90 -11.53
C LEU A 78 -14.82 -9.85 -10.67
N ALA A 79 -14.22 -8.68 -10.38
CA ALA A 79 -14.74 -7.76 -9.38
C ALA A 79 -16.20 -7.30 -9.67
N GLU A 80 -16.50 -6.91 -10.91
CA GLU A 80 -17.86 -6.51 -11.28
C GLU A 80 -18.86 -7.69 -11.20
N LYS A 81 -18.42 -8.90 -11.54
CA LYS A 81 -19.27 -10.10 -11.42
C LYS A 81 -19.59 -10.40 -9.96
N VAL A 82 -18.62 -10.28 -9.08
CA VAL A 82 -18.79 -10.49 -7.64
C VAL A 82 -19.70 -9.42 -7.05
N ALA A 83 -19.50 -8.16 -7.40
CA ALA A 83 -20.35 -7.06 -6.97
C ALA A 83 -21.80 -7.23 -7.47
N ALA A 84 -22.00 -7.71 -8.71
CA ALA A 84 -23.33 -8.00 -9.25
C ALA A 84 -24.07 -9.12 -8.51
N GLN A 85 -23.35 -9.98 -7.78
CA GLN A 85 -23.92 -11.02 -6.92
C GLN A 85 -24.26 -10.51 -5.49
N GLY A 86 -24.09 -9.21 -5.23
CA GLY A 86 -24.53 -8.55 -4.02
C GLY A 86 -23.43 -8.24 -2.99
N ALA A 87 -22.21 -8.71 -3.18
CA ALA A 87 -21.11 -8.41 -2.28
C ALA A 87 -20.51 -7.01 -2.54
N VAL A 88 -20.06 -6.34 -1.49
CA VAL A 88 -19.16 -5.17 -1.64
C VAL A 88 -17.74 -5.68 -1.86
N VAL A 89 -17.15 -5.31 -2.99
CA VAL A 89 -15.77 -5.66 -3.34
C VAL A 89 -14.81 -4.58 -2.85
N ILE A 90 -13.76 -4.97 -2.13
CA ILE A 90 -12.64 -4.09 -1.74
C ILE A 90 -11.40 -4.57 -2.46
N ASP A 91 -10.97 -3.81 -3.47
CA ASP A 91 -9.90 -4.24 -4.39
C ASP A 91 -8.56 -3.59 -4.08
N ASN A 92 -7.57 -4.42 -3.72
CA ASN A 92 -6.20 -3.97 -3.46
C ASN A 92 -5.34 -3.81 -4.73
N SER A 93 -5.86 -4.15 -5.90
CA SER A 93 -5.12 -3.97 -7.16
C SER A 93 -5.22 -2.53 -7.70
N SER A 94 -4.46 -2.23 -8.74
CA SER A 94 -4.56 -0.94 -9.43
C SER A 94 -5.70 -0.84 -10.44
N ALA A 95 -6.49 -1.90 -10.60
CA ALA A 95 -7.47 -2.04 -11.68
C ALA A 95 -8.52 -0.94 -11.73
N TRP A 96 -8.98 -0.49 -10.56
CA TRP A 96 -10.13 0.40 -10.41
C TRP A 96 -9.80 1.79 -9.87
N ARG A 97 -8.55 2.04 -9.44
CA ARG A 97 -8.16 3.28 -8.76
C ARG A 97 -8.40 4.55 -9.59
N LYS A 98 -8.25 4.44 -10.92
CA LYS A 98 -8.46 5.55 -11.88
C LYS A 98 -9.92 5.69 -12.33
N ASP A 99 -10.79 4.71 -12.02
CA ASP A 99 -12.18 4.74 -12.42
C ASP A 99 -12.93 5.82 -11.60
N PRO A 100 -13.63 6.77 -12.25
CA PRO A 100 -14.35 7.85 -11.55
C PRO A 100 -15.54 7.34 -10.75
N GLU A 101 -16.12 6.19 -11.11
CA GLU A 101 -17.26 5.58 -10.42
C GLU A 101 -16.84 4.64 -9.29
N VAL A 102 -15.52 4.47 -9.05
CA VAL A 102 -14.99 3.64 -7.99
C VAL A 102 -14.25 4.53 -6.97
N PRO A 103 -14.72 4.62 -5.72
CA PRO A 103 -14.04 5.40 -4.69
C PRO A 103 -12.68 4.79 -4.37
N LEU A 104 -11.71 5.66 -4.11
CA LEU A 104 -10.36 5.30 -3.65
C LEU A 104 -10.23 5.76 -2.20
N VAL A 105 -10.12 4.82 -1.25
CA VAL A 105 -10.35 5.11 0.16
C VAL A 105 -9.12 4.78 1.02
N VAL A 106 -8.75 5.74 1.87
CA VAL A 106 -7.92 5.55 3.06
C VAL A 106 -8.80 5.84 4.26
N SER A 107 -8.98 4.85 5.13
CA SER A 107 -9.99 4.89 6.20
C SER A 107 -9.88 6.09 7.14
N GLU A 108 -8.66 6.54 7.44
CA GLU A 108 -8.40 7.70 8.32
C GLU A 108 -8.47 9.05 7.59
N VAL A 109 -8.60 9.05 6.26
CA VAL A 109 -8.47 10.27 5.45
C VAL A 109 -9.80 10.69 4.82
N ASN A 110 -10.44 9.77 4.09
CA ASN A 110 -11.66 10.01 3.35
C ASN A 110 -12.69 8.86 3.49
N PRO A 111 -13.04 8.41 4.73
CA PRO A 111 -13.95 7.29 4.96
C PRO A 111 -15.33 7.50 4.34
N HIS A 112 -15.80 8.76 4.21
CA HIS A 112 -17.06 9.13 3.59
C HIS A 112 -17.18 8.67 2.13
N ALA A 113 -16.05 8.63 1.40
CA ALA A 113 -16.02 8.20 0.01
C ALA A 113 -16.46 6.74 -0.18
N ALA A 114 -16.30 5.88 0.83
CA ALA A 114 -16.71 4.48 0.76
C ALA A 114 -18.22 4.29 0.57
N ARG A 115 -19.04 5.30 0.93
CA ARG A 115 -20.50 5.24 0.84
C ARG A 115 -21.01 5.36 -0.59
N ILE A 116 -20.25 5.99 -1.49
CA ILE A 116 -20.67 6.21 -2.89
C ILE A 116 -19.88 5.24 -3.78
N ARG A 117 -20.45 4.08 -4.06
CA ARG A 117 -19.84 2.99 -4.82
C ARG A 117 -20.80 2.38 -5.86
N PRO A 118 -21.16 3.11 -6.91
CA PRO A 118 -22.18 2.67 -7.86
C PRO A 118 -21.88 1.33 -8.53
N LYS A 119 -20.61 0.94 -8.63
CA LYS A 119 -20.20 -0.38 -9.13
C LYS A 119 -20.12 -1.47 -8.05
N GLY A 120 -20.45 -1.16 -6.78
CA GLY A 120 -20.24 -2.10 -5.67
C GLY A 120 -18.79 -2.38 -5.34
N ILE A 121 -17.84 -1.60 -5.90
CA ILE A 121 -16.41 -1.76 -5.75
C ILE A 121 -15.82 -0.54 -5.02
N ILE A 122 -14.90 -0.78 -4.07
CA ILE A 122 -14.08 0.22 -3.42
C ILE A 122 -12.62 -0.12 -3.72
N ALA A 123 -11.85 0.83 -4.23
CA ALA A 123 -10.43 0.64 -4.49
C ALA A 123 -9.58 0.96 -3.25
N ASN A 124 -8.65 0.08 -2.95
CA ASN A 124 -7.61 0.25 -1.94
C ASN A 124 -6.38 0.86 -2.62
N PRO A 125 -5.79 1.96 -2.08
CA PRO A 125 -4.72 2.68 -2.76
C PRO A 125 -3.39 1.93 -2.88
N ASN A 126 -2.44 2.57 -3.56
CA ASN A 126 -1.05 2.15 -3.62
C ASN A 126 -0.38 2.25 -2.24
N CYS A 127 0.54 1.33 -1.96
CA CYS A 127 1.18 1.21 -0.65
C CYS A 127 2.01 2.45 -0.24
N THR A 128 2.70 3.10 -1.19
CA THR A 128 3.45 4.33 -0.89
C THR A 128 2.51 5.51 -0.65
N THR A 129 1.42 5.60 -1.43
CA THR A 129 0.40 6.64 -1.22
C THR A 129 -0.25 6.49 0.15
N MET A 130 -0.67 5.29 0.52
CA MET A 130 -1.28 5.04 1.83
C MET A 130 -0.36 5.37 3.01
N ALA A 131 0.95 5.20 2.86
CA ALA A 131 1.91 5.57 3.90
C ALA A 131 1.85 7.06 4.25
N ALA A 132 1.68 7.91 3.25
CA ALA A 132 1.75 9.37 3.40
C ALA A 132 0.42 10.03 3.76
N MET A 133 -0.71 9.46 3.31
CA MET A 133 -2.01 10.16 3.39
C MET A 133 -2.48 10.45 4.83
N PRO A 134 -2.38 9.54 5.81
CA PRO A 134 -2.74 9.84 7.20
C PRO A 134 -1.89 10.97 7.81
N VAL A 135 -0.63 11.08 7.39
CA VAL A 135 0.29 12.14 7.83
C VAL A 135 -0.04 13.48 7.16
N LEU A 136 -0.34 13.48 5.87
CA LEU A 136 -0.58 14.70 5.10
C LEU A 136 -1.97 15.31 5.35
N ARG A 137 -2.96 14.50 5.69
CA ARG A 137 -4.35 14.97 5.90
C ARG A 137 -4.48 16.04 6.98
N PRO A 138 -3.99 15.86 8.22
CA PRO A 138 -4.09 16.90 9.26
C PRO A 138 -3.29 18.15 8.90
N LEU A 139 -2.12 18.03 8.26
CA LEU A 139 -1.34 19.16 7.79
C LEU A 139 -2.05 19.95 6.69
N HIS A 140 -2.72 19.24 5.77
CA HIS A 140 -3.55 19.85 4.74
C HIS A 140 -4.74 20.61 5.34
N ALA A 141 -5.44 20.03 6.29
CA ALA A 141 -6.58 20.68 6.95
C ALA A 141 -6.18 21.97 7.65
N GLU A 142 -5.00 22.00 8.27
CA GLU A 142 -4.45 23.17 8.95
C GLU A 142 -3.98 24.24 7.95
N ALA A 143 -3.15 23.89 6.98
CA ALA A 143 -2.37 24.86 6.21
C ALA A 143 -2.67 24.91 4.70
N GLY A 144 -3.43 23.95 4.18
CA GLY A 144 -3.76 23.87 2.74
C GLY A 144 -2.56 23.39 1.91
N LEU A 145 -2.46 22.07 1.70
CA LEU A 145 -1.39 21.47 0.91
C LEU A 145 -1.52 21.86 -0.58
N GLU A 146 -0.44 22.34 -1.20
CA GLU A 146 -0.40 22.77 -2.61
C GLU A 146 0.55 21.94 -3.47
N ALA A 147 1.66 21.48 -2.90
CA ALA A 147 2.64 20.72 -3.65
C ALA A 147 3.38 19.70 -2.79
N LEU A 148 3.78 18.59 -3.43
CA LEU A 148 4.61 17.53 -2.86
C LEU A 148 5.79 17.23 -3.79
N THR A 149 6.97 17.15 -3.22
CA THR A 149 8.13 16.50 -3.84
C THR A 149 8.51 15.31 -2.97
N VAL A 150 8.54 14.11 -3.56
CA VAL A 150 8.66 12.86 -2.80
C VAL A 150 9.73 11.97 -3.39
N ALA A 151 10.64 11.47 -2.56
CA ALA A 151 11.48 10.32 -2.89
C ALA A 151 11.04 9.13 -2.05
N THR A 152 10.77 7.97 -2.68
CA THR A 152 10.39 6.78 -1.94
C THR A 152 11.58 5.85 -1.75
N TYR A 153 11.53 5.06 -0.69
CA TYR A 153 12.46 3.96 -0.38
C TYR A 153 11.62 2.71 -0.19
N GLN A 154 11.39 1.99 -1.31
CA GLN A 154 10.42 0.90 -1.35
C GLN A 154 11.07 -0.46 -1.14
N ALA A 155 10.61 -1.19 -0.14
CA ALA A 155 11.02 -2.54 0.17
C ALA A 155 10.64 -3.54 -0.94
N VAL A 156 11.41 -4.62 -1.04
CA VAL A 156 11.23 -5.66 -2.07
C VAL A 156 9.94 -6.47 -1.91
N SER A 157 9.35 -6.52 -0.72
CA SER A 157 8.04 -7.17 -0.49
C SER A 157 6.91 -6.55 -1.32
N GLY A 158 7.05 -5.28 -1.75
CA GLY A 158 6.13 -4.64 -2.69
C GLY A 158 6.11 -5.31 -4.08
N SER A 159 7.16 -6.07 -4.43
CA SER A 159 7.22 -6.92 -5.62
C SER A 159 6.82 -8.39 -5.34
N GLY A 160 6.20 -8.64 -4.19
CA GLY A 160 5.75 -9.96 -3.78
C GLY A 160 6.88 -10.91 -3.35
N VAL A 161 6.55 -12.18 -3.21
CA VAL A 161 7.48 -13.24 -2.78
C VAL A 161 8.72 -13.31 -3.67
N ALA A 162 8.58 -13.09 -4.96
CA ALA A 162 9.69 -13.14 -5.91
C ALA A 162 10.74 -12.05 -5.62
N GLY A 163 10.32 -10.82 -5.31
CA GLY A 163 11.23 -9.73 -4.93
C GLY A 163 12.00 -10.03 -3.64
N VAL A 164 11.30 -10.61 -2.66
CA VAL A 164 11.92 -11.06 -1.39
C VAL A 164 12.97 -12.15 -1.65
N ALA A 165 12.63 -13.14 -2.46
CA ALA A 165 13.54 -14.24 -2.80
C ALA A 165 14.75 -13.75 -3.58
N GLU A 166 14.58 -12.80 -4.50
CA GLU A 166 15.69 -12.22 -5.27
C GLU A 166 16.68 -11.48 -4.36
N LEU A 167 16.20 -10.58 -3.49
CA LEU A 167 17.07 -9.89 -2.53
C LEU A 167 17.82 -10.89 -1.65
N HIS A 168 17.11 -11.87 -1.09
CA HIS A 168 17.72 -12.89 -0.23
C HIS A 168 18.79 -13.69 -0.96
N GLY A 169 18.47 -14.17 -2.17
CA GLY A 169 19.40 -14.97 -2.98
C GLY A 169 20.66 -14.19 -3.38
N GLN A 170 20.51 -12.95 -3.84
CA GLN A 170 21.62 -12.09 -4.20
C GLN A 170 22.49 -11.77 -2.98
N ALA A 171 21.89 -11.32 -1.85
CA ALA A 171 22.62 -11.00 -0.64
C ALA A 171 23.39 -12.21 -0.11
N SER A 172 22.74 -13.38 0.01
CA SER A 172 23.36 -14.61 0.48
C SER A 172 24.55 -15.07 -0.37
N LYS A 173 24.48 -14.82 -1.69
CA LYS A 173 25.53 -15.21 -2.63
C LYS A 173 26.80 -14.39 -2.46
N VAL A 174 26.70 -13.08 -2.20
CA VAL A 174 27.83 -12.17 -2.27
C VAL A 174 28.25 -11.56 -0.94
N VAL A 175 27.51 -11.81 0.17
CA VAL A 175 27.75 -11.16 1.47
C VAL A 175 29.18 -11.34 1.99
N ALA A 176 29.80 -12.48 1.74
CA ALA A 176 31.17 -12.79 2.20
C ALA A 176 32.25 -11.84 1.61
N ASP A 177 31.97 -11.31 0.43
CA ASP A 177 32.89 -10.44 -0.31
C ASP A 177 32.34 -9.03 -0.53
N ALA A 178 31.16 -8.71 0.05
CA ALA A 178 30.43 -7.48 -0.22
C ALA A 178 31.19 -6.20 0.17
N GLU A 179 32.10 -6.27 1.14
CA GLU A 179 32.95 -5.13 1.51
C GLU A 179 33.86 -4.64 0.37
N LYS A 180 34.17 -5.48 -0.62
CA LYS A 180 34.93 -5.11 -1.82
C LYS A 180 34.22 -4.08 -2.68
N LEU A 181 32.86 -4.00 -2.56
CA LEU A 181 32.04 -2.99 -3.26
C LEU A 181 32.36 -1.55 -2.84
N VAL A 182 33.06 -1.35 -1.74
CA VAL A 182 33.56 -0.01 -1.34
C VAL A 182 34.50 0.57 -2.39
N HIS A 183 35.25 -0.27 -3.09
CA HIS A 183 36.28 0.15 -4.03
C HIS A 183 35.88 -0.08 -5.49
N ASP A 184 35.07 -1.10 -5.77
CA ASP A 184 34.68 -1.46 -7.12
C ASP A 184 33.29 -2.09 -7.13
N GLY A 185 32.32 -1.47 -7.80
CA GLY A 185 30.96 -1.96 -7.96
C GLY A 185 30.86 -3.28 -8.74
N ALA A 186 31.92 -3.67 -9.46
CA ALA A 186 32.02 -4.95 -10.17
C ALA A 186 32.83 -6.02 -9.39
N ALA A 187 33.20 -5.75 -8.14
CA ALA A 187 34.05 -6.64 -7.35
C ALA A 187 33.37 -7.97 -6.95
N VAL A 188 32.08 -8.12 -7.13
CA VAL A 188 31.31 -9.33 -6.84
C VAL A 188 30.38 -9.69 -7.98
N ASP A 189 30.22 -10.99 -8.21
CA ASP A 189 29.31 -11.52 -9.23
C ASP A 189 27.91 -11.74 -8.63
N PHE A 190 27.01 -10.79 -8.85
CA PHE A 190 25.62 -10.96 -8.49
C PHE A 190 24.92 -11.97 -9.39
N PRO A 191 23.99 -12.78 -8.85
CA PRO A 191 23.05 -13.53 -9.68
C PRO A 191 22.29 -12.60 -10.64
N GLU A 192 22.00 -13.08 -11.84
CA GLU A 192 21.20 -12.34 -12.82
C GLU A 192 19.83 -11.96 -12.21
N PRO A 193 19.43 -10.69 -12.28
CA PRO A 193 18.15 -10.24 -11.75
C PRO A 193 16.99 -10.76 -12.60
N GLY A 194 15.98 -11.30 -11.93
CA GLY A 194 14.75 -11.79 -12.56
C GLY A 194 13.55 -10.86 -12.39
N VAL A 195 13.47 -10.18 -11.26
CA VAL A 195 12.39 -9.25 -10.92
C VAL A 195 12.77 -7.80 -11.27
N TYR A 196 14.01 -7.43 -10.99
CA TYR A 196 14.51 -6.07 -11.18
C TYR A 196 15.38 -5.92 -12.43
N LYS A 197 15.62 -4.68 -12.86
CA LYS A 197 16.48 -4.38 -14.03
C LYS A 197 17.98 -4.44 -13.72
N ARG A 198 18.35 -4.44 -12.45
CA ARG A 198 19.72 -4.51 -11.92
C ARG A 198 19.70 -5.26 -10.59
N PRO A 199 20.83 -5.79 -10.10
CA PRO A 199 20.90 -6.36 -8.77
C PRO A 199 20.38 -5.39 -7.72
N ILE A 200 19.55 -5.91 -6.79
CA ILE A 200 18.97 -5.11 -5.70
C ILE A 200 19.78 -5.20 -4.42
N ALA A 201 20.46 -6.32 -4.13
CA ALA A 201 21.27 -6.44 -2.93
C ALA A 201 22.41 -5.42 -2.93
N PHE A 202 22.58 -4.71 -1.81
CA PHE A 202 23.59 -3.65 -1.63
C PHE A 202 23.49 -2.50 -2.65
N ASN A 203 22.30 -2.25 -3.22
CA ASN A 203 22.09 -1.30 -4.28
C ASN A 203 20.78 -0.53 -4.08
N VAL A 204 20.60 0.59 -4.78
CA VAL A 204 19.34 1.33 -4.89
C VAL A 204 18.96 1.48 -6.35
N LEU A 205 17.68 1.27 -6.67
CA LEU A 205 17.21 1.32 -8.05
C LEU A 205 16.14 2.44 -8.17
N PRO A 206 16.44 3.57 -8.81
CA PRO A 206 15.48 4.65 -9.01
C PRO A 206 14.49 4.30 -10.15
N LEU A 207 13.91 3.12 -10.07
CA LEU A 207 12.96 2.55 -11.01
C LEU A 207 12.06 1.54 -10.27
N ALA A 208 11.01 2.01 -9.62
CA ALA A 208 9.95 1.15 -9.14
C ALA A 208 8.79 1.19 -10.16
N GLY A 209 8.30 0.01 -10.55
CA GLY A 209 7.32 -0.12 -11.62
C GLY A 209 7.93 -0.09 -13.03
N SER A 210 7.15 0.35 -14.01
CA SER A 210 7.55 0.44 -15.41
C SER A 210 7.34 1.86 -15.94
N ILE A 211 8.26 2.36 -16.76
CA ILE A 211 8.09 3.64 -17.43
C ILE A 211 6.85 3.59 -18.34
N VAL A 212 6.00 4.59 -18.23
CA VAL A 212 4.78 4.72 -19.02
C VAL A 212 5.09 5.39 -20.34
N ASP A 213 4.56 4.85 -21.43
CA ASP A 213 4.75 5.40 -22.78
C ASP A 213 3.70 6.49 -23.05
N ASP A 214 3.82 7.62 -22.35
CA ASP A 214 2.98 8.80 -22.53
C ASP A 214 3.76 10.11 -22.69
N GLY A 215 5.09 10.00 -22.85
CA GLY A 215 6.01 11.12 -23.00
C GLY A 215 6.40 11.82 -21.70
N SER A 216 5.89 11.40 -20.55
CA SER A 216 6.26 11.96 -19.24
C SER A 216 7.58 11.42 -18.70
N PHE A 217 8.00 10.23 -19.17
CA PHE A 217 9.13 9.46 -18.64
C PHE A 217 8.96 9.02 -17.17
N GLU A 218 7.76 9.17 -16.63
CA GLU A 218 7.43 8.69 -15.29
C GLU A 218 7.19 7.17 -15.30
N THR A 219 7.41 6.55 -14.15
CA THR A 219 6.93 5.19 -13.94
C THR A 219 5.44 5.18 -13.58
N ASP A 220 4.77 4.05 -13.77
CA ASP A 220 3.38 3.86 -13.32
C ASP A 220 3.25 4.06 -11.81
N GLU A 221 4.31 3.78 -11.03
CA GLU A 221 4.35 3.98 -9.58
C GLU A 221 4.36 5.47 -9.22
N GLU A 222 5.13 6.29 -9.93
CA GLU A 222 5.16 7.74 -9.77
C GLU A 222 3.84 8.39 -10.15
N GLN A 223 3.21 7.92 -11.23
CA GLN A 223 1.87 8.37 -11.62
C GLN A 223 0.79 7.98 -10.60
N LYS A 224 0.88 6.80 -9.97
CA LYS A 224 -0.02 6.40 -8.88
C LYS A 224 0.10 7.37 -7.72
N LEU A 225 1.32 7.66 -7.26
CA LEU A 225 1.55 8.59 -6.17
C LEU A 225 0.86 9.95 -6.43
N ARG A 226 1.03 10.51 -7.62
CA ARG A 226 0.39 11.78 -8.02
C ARG A 226 -1.14 11.69 -8.07
N ASN A 227 -1.65 10.73 -8.84
CA ASN A 227 -3.08 10.68 -9.14
C ASN A 227 -3.90 10.23 -7.93
N GLU A 228 -3.38 9.29 -7.16
CA GLU A 228 -4.06 8.77 -5.97
C GLU A 228 -4.04 9.81 -4.83
N SER A 229 -2.93 10.54 -4.61
CA SER A 229 -2.89 11.64 -3.64
C SER A 229 -3.95 12.70 -3.91
N ARG A 230 -4.14 13.08 -5.18
CA ARG A 230 -5.18 14.04 -5.59
C ARG A 230 -6.58 13.53 -5.23
N LYS A 231 -6.85 12.26 -5.54
CA LYS A 231 -8.17 11.65 -5.34
C LYS A 231 -8.48 11.44 -3.85
N ILE A 232 -7.52 10.95 -3.08
CA ILE A 232 -7.70 10.63 -1.64
C ILE A 232 -7.81 11.90 -0.80
N LEU A 233 -6.93 12.88 -1.04
CA LEU A 233 -6.94 14.16 -0.31
C LEU A 233 -8.02 15.14 -0.80
N GLU A 234 -8.70 14.80 -1.92
CA GLU A 234 -9.71 15.64 -2.56
C GLU A 234 -9.15 17.00 -3.01
N ILE A 235 -7.89 16.98 -3.52
CA ILE A 235 -7.18 18.17 -4.02
C ILE A 235 -6.83 17.92 -5.50
N PRO A 236 -7.75 18.15 -6.45
CA PRO A 236 -7.52 17.86 -7.87
C PRO A 236 -6.29 18.54 -8.47
N GLU A 237 -5.97 19.75 -8.00
CA GLU A 237 -4.86 20.58 -8.50
C GLU A 237 -3.54 20.36 -7.75
N LEU A 238 -3.47 19.39 -6.81
CA LEU A 238 -2.25 19.10 -6.07
C LEU A 238 -1.09 18.82 -7.01
N LYS A 239 -0.01 19.59 -6.88
CA LYS A 239 1.22 19.37 -7.65
C LYS A 239 2.05 18.30 -6.98
N VAL A 240 2.35 17.22 -7.68
CA VAL A 240 3.13 16.11 -7.13
C VAL A 240 4.22 15.72 -8.10
N SER A 241 5.46 15.68 -7.61
CA SER A 241 6.61 15.10 -8.31
C SER A 241 7.19 14.01 -7.42
N GLY A 242 7.31 12.81 -7.96
CA GLY A 242 7.84 11.66 -7.23
C GLY A 242 9.01 11.01 -7.94
N THR A 243 9.96 10.47 -7.18
CA THR A 243 10.94 9.49 -7.66
C THR A 243 10.78 8.23 -6.85
N CYS A 244 10.34 7.16 -7.49
CA CYS A 244 10.09 5.89 -6.83
C CYS A 244 11.32 4.98 -6.89
N VAL A 245 11.92 4.74 -5.72
CA VAL A 245 13.20 4.02 -5.59
C VAL A 245 12.97 2.67 -4.90
N ARG A 246 13.50 1.59 -5.49
CA ARG A 246 13.56 0.28 -4.82
C ARG A 246 14.87 0.17 -4.02
N VAL A 247 14.76 -0.26 -2.77
CA VAL A 247 15.90 -0.39 -1.84
C VAL A 247 16.03 -1.83 -1.32
N PRO A 248 17.22 -2.25 -0.85
CA PRO A 248 17.49 -3.61 -0.39
C PRO A 248 16.96 -3.85 1.05
N VAL A 249 15.67 -3.60 1.22
CA VAL A 249 14.92 -3.77 2.47
C VAL A 249 13.80 -4.78 2.23
N PHE A 250 13.63 -5.74 3.12
CA PHE A 250 12.65 -6.82 2.95
C PHE A 250 11.22 -6.32 3.07
N SER A 251 10.89 -5.56 4.09
CA SER A 251 9.55 -5.01 4.33
C SER A 251 9.63 -3.61 4.96
N GLY A 252 8.59 -2.81 4.74
CA GLY A 252 8.51 -1.43 5.17
C GLY A 252 8.96 -0.45 4.08
N HIS A 253 7.99 0.36 3.59
CA HIS A 253 8.29 1.48 2.69
C HIS A 253 8.57 2.74 3.50
N SER A 254 9.48 3.56 2.97
CA SER A 254 9.70 4.89 3.53
C SER A 254 9.58 5.95 2.44
N LEU A 255 9.28 7.17 2.86
CA LEU A 255 9.17 8.34 1.99
C LEU A 255 9.85 9.54 2.64
N GLN A 256 10.72 10.19 1.89
CA GLN A 256 11.11 11.55 2.17
C GLN A 256 10.14 12.47 1.42
N ILE A 257 9.56 13.42 2.13
CA ILE A 257 8.50 14.30 1.61
C ILE A 257 8.90 15.75 1.88
N ASN A 258 8.89 16.58 0.83
CA ASN A 258 8.83 18.03 0.92
C ASN A 258 7.41 18.46 0.55
N ALA A 259 6.74 19.12 1.48
CA ALA A 259 5.36 19.58 1.35
C ALA A 259 5.31 21.11 1.41
N ARG A 260 4.69 21.75 0.41
CA ARG A 260 4.43 23.16 0.39
C ARG A 260 2.97 23.44 0.70
N PHE A 261 2.71 24.43 1.53
CA PHE A 261 1.38 24.79 1.99
C PHE A 261 1.01 26.23 1.58
N ALA A 262 -0.30 26.49 1.51
CA ALA A 262 -0.84 27.82 1.21
C ALA A 262 -0.63 28.82 2.37
N ARG A 263 -0.63 28.30 3.59
CA ARG A 263 -0.45 29.08 4.82
C ARG A 263 0.76 28.58 5.62
N PRO A 264 1.40 29.46 6.41
CA PRO A 264 2.49 29.05 7.28
C PRO A 264 2.06 27.96 8.27
N ILE A 265 2.94 26.96 8.46
CA ILE A 265 2.83 25.94 9.48
C ILE A 265 4.21 25.70 10.08
N GLY A 266 4.33 25.93 11.40
CA GLY A 266 5.57 25.70 12.14
C GLY A 266 5.80 24.21 12.44
N VAL A 267 7.05 23.86 12.72
CA VAL A 267 7.46 22.48 13.06
C VAL A 267 6.75 21.98 14.30
N GLU A 268 6.69 22.79 15.36
CA GLU A 268 6.01 22.47 16.61
C GLU A 268 4.52 22.20 16.37
N ARG A 269 3.86 23.03 15.55
CA ARG A 269 2.46 22.86 15.21
C ARG A 269 2.24 21.57 14.40
N ALA A 270 3.13 21.23 13.51
CA ALA A 270 3.07 19.96 12.78
C ALA A 270 3.17 18.75 13.74
N TYR A 271 4.08 18.77 14.70
CA TYR A 271 4.18 17.72 15.72
C TYR A 271 2.92 17.62 16.58
N GLU A 272 2.32 18.74 17.01
CA GLU A 272 1.05 18.76 17.75
C GLU A 272 -0.09 18.08 16.97
N LEU A 273 -0.24 18.42 15.69
CA LEU A 273 -1.29 17.85 14.82
C LEU A 273 -1.09 16.36 14.61
N LEU A 274 0.15 15.92 14.42
CA LEU A 274 0.46 14.53 14.08
C LEU A 274 0.45 13.61 15.30
N LYS A 275 0.64 14.14 16.50
CA LYS A 275 0.62 13.37 17.74
C LYS A 275 -0.72 12.67 17.97
N ASP A 276 -1.82 13.33 17.62
CA ASP A 276 -3.19 12.84 17.83
C ASP A 276 -3.86 12.34 16.51
N ALA A 277 -3.09 12.30 15.42
CA ALA A 277 -3.62 11.87 14.12
C ALA A 277 -3.83 10.34 14.07
N GLU A 278 -5.01 9.92 13.66
CA GLU A 278 -5.35 8.50 13.54
C GLU A 278 -4.42 7.78 12.55
N GLY A 279 -3.91 6.62 12.94
CA GLY A 279 -3.01 5.81 12.12
C GLY A 279 -1.59 6.36 12.00
N VAL A 280 -1.22 7.37 12.80
CA VAL A 280 0.10 8.02 12.81
C VAL A 280 0.76 7.84 14.17
N GLU A 281 2.06 7.55 14.17
CA GLU A 281 2.90 7.58 15.36
C GLU A 281 4.15 8.43 15.11
N LEU A 282 4.47 9.28 16.09
CA LEU A 282 5.70 10.08 16.05
C LEU A 282 6.92 9.21 16.36
N SER A 283 7.99 9.40 15.59
CA SER A 283 9.27 8.73 15.78
C SER A 283 10.41 9.69 15.52
N GLU A 284 11.44 9.67 16.34
CA GLU A 284 12.62 10.48 16.11
C GLU A 284 13.33 10.09 14.80
N ILE A 285 13.47 8.78 14.58
CA ILE A 285 14.10 8.19 13.39
C ILE A 285 13.18 7.09 12.85
N PRO A 286 12.16 7.43 12.03
CA PRO A 286 11.27 6.40 11.46
C PRO A 286 12.03 5.49 10.49
N THR A 287 11.92 4.18 10.72
CA THR A 287 12.63 3.18 9.90
C THR A 287 11.72 2.04 9.45
N PRO A 288 12.05 1.36 8.34
CA PRO A 288 11.33 0.16 7.90
C PRO A 288 11.31 -0.94 8.96
N LEU A 289 12.41 -1.14 9.72
CA LEU A 289 12.46 -2.15 10.79
C LEU A 289 11.51 -1.85 11.94
N GLN A 290 11.30 -0.57 12.26
CA GLN A 290 10.33 -0.15 13.27
C GLN A 290 8.89 -0.41 12.78
N ALA A 291 8.63 -0.13 11.50
CA ALA A 291 7.31 -0.19 10.91
C ALA A 291 6.85 -1.61 10.58
N ALA A 292 7.77 -2.52 10.21
CA ALA A 292 7.43 -3.87 9.81
C ALA A 292 6.64 -4.62 10.88
N GLY A 293 5.46 -5.15 10.54
CA GLY A 293 4.53 -5.82 11.43
C GLY A 293 3.67 -4.87 12.29
N LYS A 294 3.73 -3.55 12.08
CA LYS A 294 2.95 -2.54 12.80
C LYS A 294 1.91 -1.87 11.90
N ASP A 295 0.92 -1.25 12.52
CA ASP A 295 -0.24 -0.66 11.84
C ASP A 295 -0.05 0.80 11.47
N ALA A 296 0.74 1.55 12.25
CA ALA A 296 0.91 2.98 12.08
C ALA A 296 1.83 3.38 10.94
N SER A 297 1.62 4.59 10.41
CA SER A 297 2.61 5.34 9.67
C SER A 297 3.47 6.12 10.66
N TYR A 298 4.74 5.73 10.79
CA TYR A 298 5.70 6.42 11.66
C TYR A 298 6.22 7.65 10.94
N VAL A 299 6.15 8.81 11.60
CA VAL A 299 6.60 10.09 11.04
C VAL A 299 7.57 10.79 11.96
N GLY A 300 8.59 11.39 11.38
CA GLY A 300 9.57 12.17 12.11
C GLY A 300 10.47 12.98 11.19
N ARG A 301 11.61 13.47 11.75
CA ARG A 301 12.53 14.33 11.00
C ARG A 301 11.83 15.55 10.41
N ILE A 302 10.77 16.06 11.07
CA ILE A 302 10.01 17.22 10.62
C ILE A 302 10.85 18.47 10.83
N ARG A 303 11.02 19.26 9.78
CA ARG A 303 11.81 20.49 9.77
C ARG A 303 11.30 21.44 8.69
N VAL A 304 11.68 22.70 8.80
CA VAL A 304 11.40 23.70 7.76
C VAL A 304 12.10 23.27 6.47
N ASP A 305 11.41 23.39 5.36
CA ASP A 305 11.99 23.33 4.02
C ASP A 305 12.24 24.77 3.55
N GLU A 306 13.50 25.20 3.61
CA GLU A 306 13.90 26.55 3.25
C GLU A 306 13.92 26.82 1.72
N THR A 307 13.65 25.80 0.92
CA THR A 307 13.66 25.92 -0.55
C THR A 307 12.37 26.51 -1.11
N VAL A 308 11.31 26.55 -0.31
CA VAL A 308 9.99 27.07 -0.69
C VAL A 308 9.34 27.80 0.48
N ASP A 309 8.50 28.78 0.18
CA ASP A 309 7.65 29.41 1.20
C ASP A 309 6.67 28.40 1.79
N ASN A 310 6.46 28.47 3.11
CA ASN A 310 5.56 27.59 3.86
C ASN A 310 5.87 26.09 3.66
N GLY A 311 7.14 25.75 3.56
CA GLY A 311 7.61 24.38 3.33
C GLY A 311 7.92 23.61 4.60
N LEU A 312 7.52 22.31 4.62
CA LEU A 312 8.00 21.32 5.59
C LEU A 312 8.65 20.15 4.88
N ALA A 313 9.75 19.68 5.42
CA ALA A 313 10.36 18.41 5.05
C ALA A 313 10.16 17.40 6.18
N LEU A 314 9.77 16.17 5.86
CA LEU A 314 9.51 15.11 6.83
C LEU A 314 9.85 13.73 6.25
N PHE A 315 9.95 12.74 7.13
CA PHE A 315 10.21 11.36 6.74
C PHE A 315 9.14 10.44 7.33
N VAL A 316 8.63 9.52 6.52
CA VAL A 316 7.58 8.57 6.90
C VAL A 316 8.08 7.15 6.64
N SER A 317 7.76 6.22 7.54
CA SER A 317 7.93 4.77 7.31
C SER A 317 6.67 4.01 7.72
N ASN A 318 6.24 3.03 6.91
CA ASN A 318 5.11 2.16 7.26
C ASN A 318 5.32 0.73 6.77
N ASP A 319 4.54 -0.20 7.27
CA ASP A 319 4.49 -1.57 6.72
C ASP A 319 3.63 -1.58 5.45
N ASN A 320 4.29 -1.83 4.31
CA ASN A 320 3.66 -1.86 3.00
C ASN A 320 2.69 -3.03 2.78
N LEU A 321 2.76 -4.07 3.60
CA LEU A 321 1.84 -5.22 3.55
C LEU A 321 0.66 -5.05 4.51
N ARG A 322 0.86 -4.31 5.62
CA ARG A 322 -0.20 -3.99 6.59
C ARG A 322 -0.91 -2.69 6.18
N LYS A 323 -0.52 -1.54 6.72
CA LYS A 323 -1.19 -0.26 6.36
C LYS A 323 -1.15 -0.01 4.86
N GLY A 324 -0.06 -0.33 4.21
CA GLY A 324 0.10 -0.16 2.76
C GLY A 324 -0.75 -1.12 1.90
N ALA A 325 -1.48 -2.08 2.48
CA ALA A 325 -2.31 -3.03 1.72
C ALA A 325 -3.44 -3.62 2.56
N ALA A 326 -3.14 -4.69 3.33
CA ALA A 326 -4.13 -5.52 3.99
C ALA A 326 -4.91 -4.79 5.08
N LEU A 327 -4.24 -3.99 5.91
CA LEU A 327 -4.88 -3.29 7.01
C LEU A 327 -5.91 -2.28 6.51
N ASN A 328 -5.55 -1.43 5.55
CA ASN A 328 -6.48 -0.45 5.02
C ASN A 328 -7.69 -1.13 4.34
N ALA A 329 -7.48 -2.26 3.65
CA ALA A 329 -8.59 -3.03 3.07
C ALA A 329 -9.53 -3.57 4.15
N VAL A 330 -8.99 -4.07 5.28
CA VAL A 330 -9.81 -4.52 6.42
C VAL A 330 -10.51 -3.34 7.12
N GLN A 331 -9.83 -2.20 7.29
CA GLN A 331 -10.45 -0.99 7.83
C GLN A 331 -11.60 -0.49 6.95
N ILE A 332 -11.45 -0.54 5.61
CA ILE A 332 -12.56 -0.26 4.70
C ILE A 332 -13.70 -1.28 4.89
N ALA A 333 -13.36 -2.56 5.08
CA ALA A 333 -14.37 -3.58 5.37
C ALA A 333 -15.12 -3.32 6.70
N GLU A 334 -14.45 -2.77 7.71
CA GLU A 334 -15.07 -2.34 8.97
C GLU A 334 -16.09 -1.20 8.74
N LEU A 335 -15.74 -0.21 7.89
CA LEU A 335 -16.67 0.87 7.50
C LEU A 335 -17.91 0.30 6.80
N VAL A 336 -17.72 -0.61 5.85
CA VAL A 336 -18.81 -1.28 5.13
C VAL A 336 -19.65 -2.14 6.07
N ALA A 337 -19.00 -2.91 6.97
CA ALA A 337 -19.72 -3.75 7.93
C ALA A 337 -20.58 -2.93 8.91
N ALA A 338 -20.11 -1.77 9.32
CA ALA A 338 -20.87 -0.84 10.15
C ALA A 338 -22.10 -0.29 9.39
N GLU A 339 -21.95 0.06 8.10
CA GLU A 339 -23.06 0.51 7.24
C GLU A 339 -24.11 -0.58 7.02
N LEU A 340 -23.70 -1.83 6.79
CA LEU A 340 -24.63 -2.96 6.53
C LEU A 340 -25.39 -3.43 7.77
N LYS A 341 -24.95 -3.06 8.98
CA LYS A 341 -25.62 -3.40 10.25
C LYS A 341 -26.59 -2.31 10.73
N GLY A 342 -26.43 -1.08 10.28
CA GLY A 342 -27.23 0.10 10.68
C GLY A 342 -28.39 0.35 9.77
#